data_b99ca047adca81d5d09fc05cc24c8d0c
#
_entry.id   b99ca047adca81d5d09fc05cc24c8d0c
#
_cell.length_a   1.000
_cell.length_b   1.000
_cell.length_c   1.000
_cell.angle_alpha   90.00
_cell.angle_beta   90.00
_cell.angle_gamma   90.00
#
_symmetry.space_group_name_H-M   'P 1'
#
loop_
_entity.id
_entity.type
_entity.pdbx_description
1 polymer ?
#
loop_
_entity_poly.entity_id
_entity_poly.type
_entity_poly.pdbx_seq_one_letter_code
_entity_poly.pdbx_strand_id
1 'polypeptide(L)'
;MNIDNNIFFTLAEEHLAAGLSVKMSLRGTSMLPTLREEDVLTLEPLAGEPQVGDVLLFRHGGGHIVHRLVGRDGEIYVMQGDNCYGTERVARQDIVARVAAVQRRDGRVVTTDSPEWHHTSRRSLRRKRVKNFAFRWLGRQGRRQLRPWYFAALAILMWAPLNGLGIPLDNYIFGLRADHLLHASVFIPCTLFFMDVIGPRWLVWLAAVGIGLLTEAVQWLLPFRGYDVNDLIANAIGVTLGWLVILFVKRNKSRRA
;
A
#
# COMPACT_ATOMS: atom_id res chain seq x y z
N MET A 1 -0.18 39.12 4.96
CA MET A 1 0.49 39.44 3.69
C MET A 1 0.61 38.13 2.91
N ASN A 2 -0.20 37.93 1.85
CA ASN A 2 -0.08 36.74 0.97
C ASN A 2 1.04 37.04 -0.02
N ILE A 3 2.22 36.51 0.26
CA ILE A 3 3.34 36.51 -0.71
C ILE A 3 3.00 35.44 -1.75
N ASP A 4 3.16 35.77 -3.02
CA ASP A 4 3.06 34.79 -4.12
C ASP A 4 4.03 33.63 -3.83
N ASN A 5 3.56 32.40 -3.94
CA ASN A 5 4.37 31.21 -3.66
C ASN A 5 5.70 31.23 -4.42
N ASN A 6 5.73 31.74 -5.65
CA ASN A 6 6.95 31.82 -6.46
C ASN A 6 7.98 32.78 -5.84
N ILE A 7 7.53 33.96 -5.38
CA ILE A 7 8.42 34.94 -4.74
C ILE A 7 8.97 34.37 -3.43
N PHE A 8 8.13 33.69 -2.63
CA PHE A 8 8.58 33.07 -1.40
C PHE A 8 9.69 32.03 -1.66
N PHE A 9 9.50 31.13 -2.62
CA PHE A 9 10.48 30.09 -2.88
C PHE A 9 11.78 30.63 -3.50
N THR A 10 11.73 31.69 -4.33
CA THR A 10 12.92 32.36 -4.84
C THR A 10 13.74 32.93 -3.68
N LEU A 11 13.14 33.69 -2.79
CA LEU A 11 13.82 34.23 -1.61
C LEU A 11 14.32 33.14 -0.66
N ALA A 12 13.57 32.07 -0.47
CA ALA A 12 13.97 30.93 0.35
C ALA A 12 15.22 30.25 -0.21
N GLU A 13 15.29 30.03 -1.52
CA GLU A 13 16.45 29.46 -2.18
C GLU A 13 17.68 30.34 -2.08
N GLU A 14 17.53 31.66 -2.22
CA GLU A 14 18.64 32.63 -2.04
C GLU A 14 19.18 32.56 -0.60
N HIS A 15 18.32 32.54 0.42
CA HIS A 15 18.71 32.42 1.82
C HIS A 15 19.45 31.09 2.10
N LEU A 16 18.89 29.99 1.57
CA LEU A 16 19.50 28.66 1.69
C LEU A 16 20.84 28.58 0.99
N ALA A 17 21.00 29.22 -0.18
CA ALA A 17 22.28 29.32 -0.88
C ALA A 17 23.33 30.14 -0.11
N ALA A 18 22.87 31.13 0.66
CA ALA A 18 23.71 31.89 1.58
C ALA A 18 24.07 31.16 2.90
N GLY A 19 23.67 29.89 3.03
CA GLY A 19 23.91 29.08 4.24
C GLY A 19 22.95 29.32 5.39
N LEU A 20 21.86 30.08 5.18
CA LEU A 20 20.92 30.44 6.21
C LEU A 20 19.74 29.45 6.25
N SER A 21 19.18 29.21 7.43
CA SER A 21 17.98 28.44 7.59
C SER A 21 16.71 29.24 7.24
N VAL A 22 15.69 28.57 6.71
CA VAL A 22 14.39 29.16 6.34
C VAL A 22 13.27 28.43 7.05
N LYS A 23 12.30 29.17 7.57
CA LYS A 23 11.07 28.58 8.12
C LYS A 23 9.92 28.71 7.13
N MET A 24 9.19 27.58 6.92
CA MET A 24 8.01 27.56 6.08
C MET A 24 6.87 26.75 6.72
N SER A 25 5.63 27.21 6.53
CA SER A 25 4.46 26.44 6.94
C SER A 25 4.14 25.37 5.90
N LEU A 26 3.91 24.14 6.37
CA LEU A 26 3.54 23.02 5.51
C LEU A 26 2.06 23.11 5.10
N ARG A 27 1.80 22.88 3.83
CA ARG A 27 0.44 22.73 3.29
C ARG A 27 0.26 21.35 2.67
N GLY A 28 -0.94 20.79 2.83
CA GLY A 28 -1.31 19.50 2.24
C GLY A 28 -1.09 18.30 3.16
N THR A 29 -1.49 17.13 2.67
CA THR A 29 -1.61 15.90 3.46
C THR A 29 -0.67 14.78 2.99
N SER A 30 0.22 15.07 2.03
CA SER A 30 1.09 14.06 1.41
C SER A 30 2.08 13.43 2.38
N MET A 31 2.45 14.13 3.45
CA MET A 31 3.43 13.70 4.45
C MET A 31 2.80 13.17 5.75
N LEU A 32 1.48 13.00 5.81
CA LEU A 32 0.81 12.38 6.96
C LEU A 32 1.29 10.94 7.18
N PRO A 33 1.37 10.48 8.42
CA PRO A 33 1.14 11.18 9.69
C PRO A 33 2.39 11.89 10.23
N THR A 34 3.53 11.82 9.53
CA THR A 34 4.82 12.33 10.01
C THR A 34 4.82 13.86 10.10
N LEU A 35 4.34 14.52 9.06
CA LEU A 35 4.12 15.95 9.04
C LEU A 35 2.63 16.23 8.83
N ARG A 36 2.14 17.29 9.48
CA ARG A 36 0.73 17.69 9.43
C ARG A 36 0.62 19.07 8.78
N GLU A 37 -0.53 19.37 8.26
CA GLU A 37 -0.84 20.72 7.80
C GLU A 37 -0.68 21.72 8.95
N GLU A 38 -0.15 22.91 8.64
CA GLU A 38 0.22 23.97 9.58
C GLU A 38 1.48 23.69 10.44
N ASP A 39 2.12 22.50 10.35
CA ASP A 39 3.44 22.35 10.94
C ASP A 39 4.42 23.36 10.29
N VAL A 40 5.28 24.00 11.10
CA VAL A 40 6.31 24.89 10.59
C VAL A 40 7.62 24.12 10.48
N LEU A 41 8.11 24.00 9.25
CA LEU A 41 9.37 23.34 8.94
C LEU A 41 10.53 24.32 9.02
N THR A 42 11.61 23.92 9.67
CA THR A 42 12.91 24.58 9.55
C THR A 42 13.70 23.86 8.47
N LEU A 43 14.01 24.57 7.41
CA LEU A 43 14.80 24.10 6.27
C LEU A 43 16.25 24.56 6.42
N GLU A 44 17.20 23.68 6.16
CA GLU A 44 18.63 23.97 6.14
C GLU A 44 19.24 23.57 4.80
N PRO A 45 20.32 24.26 4.39
CA PRO A 45 21.10 23.85 3.24
C PRO A 45 21.59 22.41 3.38
N LEU A 46 21.81 21.74 2.25
CA LEU A 46 22.33 20.38 2.25
C LEU A 46 23.82 20.37 2.61
N ALA A 47 24.15 19.88 3.78
CA ALA A 47 25.53 19.69 4.24
C ALA A 47 26.08 18.32 3.78
N GLY A 48 25.96 17.97 2.50
CA GLY A 48 26.44 16.70 1.94
C GLY A 48 25.38 15.93 1.15
N GLU A 49 25.61 14.63 1.01
CA GLU A 49 24.70 13.76 0.28
C GLU A 49 23.47 13.40 1.11
N PRO A 50 22.25 13.56 0.55
CA PRO A 50 21.04 13.16 1.22
C PRO A 50 20.99 11.65 1.51
N GLN A 51 20.48 11.27 2.66
CA GLN A 51 20.37 9.88 3.10
C GLN A 51 18.92 9.39 3.06
N VAL A 52 18.75 8.07 2.82
CA VAL A 52 17.42 7.44 2.86
C VAL A 52 16.80 7.64 4.24
N GLY A 53 15.63 8.28 4.26
CA GLY A 53 14.94 8.69 5.47
C GLY A 53 14.86 10.21 5.64
N ASP A 54 15.74 10.97 5.00
CA ASP A 54 15.67 12.43 5.01
C ASP A 54 14.38 12.95 4.41
N VAL A 55 13.85 14.02 4.96
CA VAL A 55 12.74 14.78 4.39
C VAL A 55 13.33 16.01 3.71
N LEU A 56 13.08 16.12 2.42
CA LEU A 56 13.75 17.09 1.54
C LEU A 56 12.74 17.99 0.85
N LEU A 57 13.10 19.27 0.69
CA LEU A 57 12.44 20.19 -0.22
C LEU A 57 13.13 20.07 -1.58
N PHE A 58 12.37 19.92 -2.65
CA PHE A 58 12.88 19.83 -4.00
C PHE A 58 11.93 20.42 -5.04
N ARG A 59 12.48 20.79 -6.20
CA ARG A 59 11.71 21.30 -7.35
C ARG A 59 11.16 20.13 -8.16
N HIS A 60 9.87 20.17 -8.48
CA HIS A 60 9.25 19.17 -9.33
C HIS A 60 7.95 19.71 -9.95
N GLY A 61 7.75 19.48 -11.27
CA GLY A 61 6.53 19.90 -11.98
C GLY A 61 6.23 21.39 -11.94
N GLY A 62 7.27 22.23 -11.90
CA GLY A 62 7.14 23.70 -11.81
C GLY A 62 6.81 24.23 -10.41
N GLY A 63 6.87 23.40 -9.38
CA GLY A 63 6.62 23.78 -8.00
C GLY A 63 7.64 23.18 -7.02
N HIS A 64 7.43 23.43 -5.73
CA HIS A 64 8.25 22.90 -4.65
C HIS A 64 7.47 21.88 -3.84
N ILE A 65 8.09 20.74 -3.56
CA ILE A 65 7.49 19.61 -2.86
C ILE A 65 8.39 19.20 -1.69
N VAL A 66 7.76 18.84 -0.57
CA VAL A 66 8.46 18.28 0.60
C VAL A 66 8.07 16.81 0.72
N HIS A 67 8.99 15.91 0.37
CA HIS A 67 8.79 14.46 0.52
C HIS A 67 10.01 13.78 1.13
N ARG A 68 9.86 12.50 1.45
CA ARG A 68 10.91 11.68 2.04
C ARG A 68 11.73 11.00 0.95
N LEU A 69 13.05 10.99 1.12
CA LEU A 69 13.94 10.16 0.33
C LEU A 69 13.76 8.68 0.73
N VAL A 70 13.31 7.86 -0.20
CA VAL A 70 13.00 6.43 0.02
C VAL A 70 13.98 5.49 -0.66
N GLY A 71 14.80 6.00 -1.58
CA GLY A 71 15.82 5.22 -2.27
C GLY A 71 16.61 6.06 -3.26
N ARG A 72 17.64 5.45 -3.85
CA ARG A 72 18.47 6.02 -4.91
C ARG A 72 18.57 5.01 -6.06
N ASP A 73 18.55 5.50 -7.28
CA ASP A 73 18.71 4.73 -8.51
C ASP A 73 19.76 5.43 -9.38
N GLY A 74 21.02 5.01 -9.22
CA GLY A 74 22.16 5.73 -9.75
C GLY A 74 22.27 7.17 -9.19
N GLU A 75 22.26 8.16 -10.09
CA GLU A 75 22.29 9.59 -9.75
C GLU A 75 20.90 10.18 -9.44
N ILE A 76 19.84 9.38 -9.51
CA ILE A 76 18.46 9.81 -9.28
C ILE A 76 18.01 9.48 -7.87
N TYR A 77 17.48 10.46 -7.18
CA TYR A 77 16.89 10.34 -5.87
C TYR A 77 15.40 10.02 -6.01
N VAL A 78 14.94 8.99 -5.31
CA VAL A 78 13.54 8.57 -5.35
C VAL A 78 12.85 9.11 -4.11
N MET A 79 11.97 10.11 -4.34
CA MET A 79 11.18 10.77 -3.31
C MET A 79 9.79 10.16 -3.20
N GLN A 80 9.20 10.18 -2.02
CA GLN A 80 7.82 9.74 -1.81
C GLN A 80 7.20 10.41 -0.59
N GLY A 81 6.01 10.98 -0.75
CA GLY A 81 5.22 11.48 0.38
C GLY A 81 4.79 10.36 1.31
N ASP A 82 4.80 10.56 2.63
CA ASP A 82 4.49 9.49 3.60
C ASP A 82 3.08 8.93 3.47
N ASN A 83 2.16 9.70 2.88
CA ASN A 83 0.79 9.30 2.58
C ASN A 83 0.54 9.02 1.08
N CYS A 84 1.58 9.06 0.24
CA CYS A 84 1.47 8.87 -1.21
C CYS A 84 1.87 7.46 -1.63
N TYR A 85 1.31 7.00 -2.77
CA TYR A 85 1.73 5.76 -3.44
C TYR A 85 2.71 6.01 -4.59
N GLY A 86 2.60 7.18 -5.23
CA GLY A 86 3.53 7.61 -6.29
C GLY A 86 4.88 7.98 -5.73
N THR A 87 5.90 7.92 -6.60
CA THR A 87 7.26 8.37 -6.33
C THR A 87 7.65 9.41 -7.36
N GLU A 88 8.43 10.40 -6.94
CA GLU A 88 9.07 11.38 -7.80
C GLU A 88 10.54 11.00 -7.98
N ARG A 89 11.02 11.11 -9.22
CA ARG A 89 12.42 10.90 -9.58
C ARG A 89 13.08 12.27 -9.72
N VAL A 90 14.05 12.56 -8.86
CA VAL A 90 14.61 13.91 -8.69
C VAL A 90 16.12 13.86 -8.86
N ALA A 91 16.67 14.75 -9.68
CA ALA A 91 18.11 14.92 -9.80
C ALA A 91 18.69 15.68 -8.59
N ARG A 92 19.98 15.50 -8.31
CA ARG A 92 20.63 16.18 -7.18
C ARG A 92 20.48 17.70 -7.19
N GLN A 93 20.57 18.30 -8.36
CA GLN A 93 20.43 19.76 -8.58
C GLN A 93 19.05 20.32 -8.26
N ASP A 94 18.02 19.49 -8.26
CA ASP A 94 16.64 19.89 -7.95
C ASP A 94 16.33 19.79 -6.46
N ILE A 95 17.22 19.19 -5.66
CA ILE A 95 17.07 19.13 -4.22
C ILE A 95 17.58 20.43 -3.62
N VAL A 96 16.69 21.17 -2.97
CA VAL A 96 16.91 22.54 -2.48
C VAL A 96 17.41 22.53 -1.03
N ALA A 97 16.73 21.79 -0.14
CA ALA A 97 17.04 21.83 1.28
C ALA A 97 16.62 20.55 2.00
N ARG A 98 17.14 20.36 3.21
CA ARG A 98 16.72 19.32 4.16
C ARG A 98 15.87 19.96 5.26
N VAL A 99 14.84 19.25 5.69
CA VAL A 99 14.10 19.59 6.90
C VAL A 99 14.96 19.21 8.11
N ALA A 100 15.34 20.20 8.92
CA ALA A 100 16.16 20.01 10.12
C ALA A 100 15.31 19.92 11.39
N ALA A 101 14.19 20.65 11.44
CA ALA A 101 13.27 20.61 12.57
C ALA A 101 11.84 20.87 12.13
N VAL A 102 10.91 20.44 12.97
CA VAL A 102 9.45 20.60 12.78
C VAL A 102 8.88 21.19 14.05
N GLN A 103 8.30 22.37 13.97
CA GLN A 103 7.50 22.93 15.03
C GLN A 103 6.03 22.54 14.83
N ARG A 104 5.49 21.83 15.80
CA ARG A 104 4.09 21.37 15.81
C ARG A 104 3.15 22.53 16.16
N ARG A 105 1.87 22.34 15.88
CA ARG A 105 0.83 23.32 16.22
C ARG A 105 0.74 23.64 17.73
N ASP A 106 1.09 22.67 18.61
CA ASP A 106 1.18 22.84 20.05
C ASP A 106 2.45 23.60 20.53
N GLY A 107 3.28 24.07 19.60
CA GLY A 107 4.55 24.75 19.86
C GLY A 107 5.75 23.82 20.10
N ARG A 108 5.54 22.51 20.22
CA ARG A 108 6.64 21.54 20.40
C ARG A 108 7.53 21.49 19.16
N VAL A 109 8.85 21.57 19.36
CA VAL A 109 9.83 21.44 18.29
C VAL A 109 10.46 20.04 18.34
N VAL A 110 10.49 19.37 17.20
CA VAL A 110 11.11 18.05 17.01
C VAL A 110 12.23 18.22 15.97
N THR A 111 13.45 17.96 16.34
CA THR A 111 14.60 17.98 15.42
C THR A 111 14.72 16.65 14.68
N THR A 112 15.22 16.68 13.45
CA THR A 112 15.40 15.47 12.65
C THR A 112 16.49 14.54 13.15
N ASP A 113 17.39 15.04 14.01
CA ASP A 113 18.40 14.22 14.68
C ASP A 113 17.91 13.57 15.97
N SER A 114 16.69 13.88 16.40
CA SER A 114 16.13 13.32 17.64
C SER A 114 15.78 11.83 17.51
N PRO A 115 15.89 11.05 18.61
CA PRO A 115 15.46 9.64 18.62
C PRO A 115 13.98 9.46 18.23
N GLU A 116 13.12 10.40 18.62
CA GLU A 116 11.69 10.43 18.26
C GLU A 116 11.50 10.50 16.74
N TRP A 117 12.25 11.38 16.08
CA TRP A 117 12.21 11.51 14.62
C TRP A 117 12.70 10.25 13.92
N HIS A 118 13.84 9.71 14.34
CA HIS A 118 14.38 8.47 13.77
C HIS A 118 13.43 7.29 13.93
N HIS A 119 12.77 7.15 15.08
CA HIS A 119 11.76 6.12 15.30
C HIS A 119 10.57 6.30 14.34
N THR A 120 10.05 7.52 14.22
CA THR A 120 8.93 7.85 13.34
C THR A 120 9.30 7.62 11.86
N SER A 121 10.49 8.03 11.44
CA SER A 121 11.01 7.83 10.09
C SER A 121 11.18 6.34 9.75
N ARG A 122 11.77 5.53 10.64
CA ARG A 122 11.90 4.08 10.46
C ARG A 122 10.53 3.41 10.33
N ARG A 123 9.57 3.80 11.16
CA ARG A 123 8.19 3.29 11.10
C ARG A 123 7.51 3.68 9.77
N SER A 124 7.69 4.90 9.30
CA SER A 124 7.18 5.35 8.00
C SER A 124 7.79 4.57 6.86
N LEU A 125 9.11 4.41 6.80
CA LEU A 125 9.81 3.64 5.77
C LEU A 125 9.39 2.15 5.79
N ARG A 126 9.24 1.53 6.97
CA ARG A 126 8.74 0.16 7.08
C ARG A 126 7.32 0.03 6.53
N ARG A 127 6.42 0.95 6.91
CA ARG A 127 5.04 0.98 6.38
C ARG A 127 5.03 1.13 4.85
N LYS A 128 5.91 1.97 4.30
CA LYS A 128 6.05 2.14 2.85
C LYS A 128 6.52 0.88 2.15
N ARG A 129 7.53 0.19 2.69
CA ARG A 129 7.99 -1.09 2.12
C ARG A 129 6.84 -2.09 2.03
N VAL A 130 6.04 -2.23 3.11
CA VAL A 130 4.87 -3.13 3.13
C VAL A 130 3.80 -2.66 2.14
N LYS A 131 3.47 -1.36 2.10
CA LYS A 131 2.50 -0.80 1.15
C LYS A 131 2.96 -0.99 -0.30
N ASN A 132 4.22 -0.70 -0.60
CA ASN A 132 4.77 -0.83 -1.95
C ASN A 132 4.85 -2.29 -2.38
N PHE A 133 5.23 -3.20 -1.47
CA PHE A 133 5.19 -4.64 -1.70
C PHE A 133 3.75 -5.09 -2.00
N ALA A 134 2.79 -4.75 -1.14
CA ALA A 134 1.39 -5.09 -1.34
C ALA A 134 0.84 -4.50 -2.65
N PHE A 135 1.17 -3.24 -2.97
CA PHE A 135 0.75 -2.59 -4.22
C PHE A 135 1.36 -3.28 -5.44
N ARG A 136 2.63 -3.69 -5.37
CA ARG A 136 3.30 -4.41 -6.45
C ARG A 136 2.64 -5.77 -6.72
N TRP A 137 2.36 -6.55 -5.67
CA TRP A 137 1.81 -7.91 -5.81
C TRP A 137 0.30 -7.94 -5.95
N LEU A 138 -0.42 -7.04 -5.28
CA LEU A 138 -1.88 -6.90 -5.41
C LEU A 138 -2.29 -5.97 -6.56
N GLY A 139 -1.34 -5.24 -7.16
CA GLY A 139 -1.54 -4.47 -8.38
C GLY A 139 -1.87 -5.37 -9.58
N ARG A 140 -2.38 -4.78 -10.67
CA ARG A 140 -2.83 -5.52 -11.87
C ARG A 140 -1.75 -6.46 -12.43
N GLN A 141 -0.50 -5.99 -12.50
CA GLN A 141 0.62 -6.78 -13.02
C GLN A 141 0.99 -7.95 -12.10
N GLY A 142 1.09 -7.71 -10.79
CA GLY A 142 1.38 -8.77 -9.80
C GLY A 142 0.28 -9.84 -9.77
N ARG A 143 -1.00 -9.42 -9.76
CA ARG A 143 -2.11 -10.39 -9.85
C ARG A 143 -2.06 -11.22 -11.12
N ARG A 144 -1.68 -10.64 -12.27
CA ARG A 144 -1.53 -11.40 -13.53
C ARG A 144 -0.45 -12.48 -13.40
N GLN A 145 0.67 -12.18 -12.73
CA GLN A 145 1.75 -13.16 -12.50
C GLN A 145 1.37 -14.23 -11.46
N LEU A 146 0.63 -13.85 -10.41
CA LEU A 146 0.22 -14.77 -9.35
C LEU A 146 -0.97 -15.65 -9.72
N ARG A 147 -1.78 -15.25 -10.70
CA ARG A 147 -3.01 -15.94 -11.08
C ARG A 147 -2.83 -17.43 -11.36
N PRO A 148 -1.90 -17.87 -12.24
CA PRO A 148 -1.76 -19.30 -12.51
C PRO A 148 -1.35 -20.09 -11.26
N TRP A 149 -0.51 -19.54 -10.42
CA TRP A 149 -0.09 -20.16 -9.16
C TRP A 149 -1.23 -20.27 -8.16
N TYR A 150 -2.08 -19.23 -8.08
CA TYR A 150 -3.26 -19.27 -7.23
C TYR A 150 -4.23 -20.37 -7.66
N PHE A 151 -4.56 -20.48 -8.96
CA PHE A 151 -5.48 -21.51 -9.43
C PHE A 151 -4.87 -22.92 -9.36
N ALA A 152 -3.56 -23.06 -9.56
CA ALA A 152 -2.88 -24.32 -9.31
C ALA A 152 -2.94 -24.72 -7.82
N ALA A 153 -2.66 -23.79 -6.92
CA ALA A 153 -2.78 -24.03 -5.48
C ALA A 153 -4.22 -24.34 -5.05
N LEU A 154 -5.21 -23.63 -5.61
CA LEU A 154 -6.63 -23.89 -5.39
C LEU A 154 -7.01 -25.31 -5.82
N ALA A 155 -6.59 -25.73 -7.03
CA ALA A 155 -6.84 -27.06 -7.53
C ALA A 155 -6.21 -28.15 -6.64
N ILE A 156 -4.94 -27.97 -6.25
CA ILE A 156 -4.25 -28.90 -5.34
C ILE A 156 -5.01 -28.97 -4.00
N LEU A 157 -5.33 -27.85 -3.41
CA LEU A 157 -5.94 -27.79 -2.09
C LEU A 157 -7.35 -28.42 -2.09
N MET A 158 -8.13 -28.18 -3.14
CA MET A 158 -9.51 -28.67 -3.24
C MET A 158 -9.57 -30.15 -3.66
N TRP A 159 -8.64 -30.62 -4.47
CA TRP A 159 -8.71 -31.95 -5.07
C TRP A 159 -7.70 -32.98 -4.52
N ALA A 160 -6.70 -32.55 -3.75
CA ALA A 160 -5.76 -33.47 -3.14
C ALA A 160 -6.39 -34.24 -1.96
N PRO A 161 -5.95 -35.48 -1.69
CA PRO A 161 -6.41 -36.29 -0.55
C PRO A 161 -5.80 -35.79 0.77
N LEU A 162 -6.24 -34.62 1.24
CA LEU A 162 -5.68 -33.96 2.44
C LEU A 162 -5.86 -34.80 3.72
N ASN A 163 -6.89 -35.65 3.78
CA ASN A 163 -7.12 -36.55 4.90
C ASN A 163 -5.95 -37.52 5.12
N GLY A 164 -5.22 -37.88 4.05
CA GLY A 164 -4.01 -38.71 4.13
C GLY A 164 -2.78 -38.00 4.72
N LEU A 165 -2.83 -36.67 4.82
CA LEU A 165 -1.75 -35.85 5.39
C LEU A 165 -1.92 -35.55 6.88
N GLY A 166 -2.94 -36.13 7.54
CA GLY A 166 -3.21 -35.93 8.95
C GLY A 166 -3.68 -34.52 9.31
N ILE A 167 -4.20 -33.76 8.35
CA ILE A 167 -4.75 -32.41 8.58
C ILE A 167 -6.16 -32.58 9.15
N PRO A 168 -6.44 -32.10 10.37
CA PRO A 168 -7.72 -32.32 11.07
C PRO A 168 -8.81 -31.40 10.54
N LEU A 169 -9.29 -31.61 9.32
CA LEU A 169 -10.32 -30.80 8.67
C LEU A 169 -11.71 -30.97 9.31
N ASP A 170 -11.94 -32.07 10.02
CA ASP A 170 -13.20 -32.35 10.74
C ASP A 170 -13.33 -31.63 12.08
N ASN A 171 -12.28 -30.98 12.55
CA ASN A 171 -12.31 -30.23 13.79
C ASN A 171 -13.18 -28.97 13.67
N TYR A 172 -13.80 -28.62 14.80
CA TYR A 172 -14.60 -27.39 14.90
C TYR A 172 -13.75 -26.24 15.44
N ILE A 173 -13.78 -25.09 14.75
CA ILE A 173 -13.14 -23.84 15.14
C ILE A 173 -14.26 -22.80 15.22
N PHE A 174 -14.49 -22.21 16.38
CA PHE A 174 -15.62 -21.29 16.65
C PHE A 174 -17.00 -21.82 16.21
N GLY A 175 -17.24 -23.13 16.35
CA GLY A 175 -18.50 -23.77 16.00
C GLY A 175 -18.69 -24.06 14.50
N LEU A 176 -17.68 -23.79 13.68
CA LEU A 176 -17.68 -24.11 12.24
C LEU A 176 -16.64 -25.21 11.96
N ARG A 177 -16.91 -26.12 11.04
CA ARG A 177 -15.91 -27.10 10.60
C ARG A 177 -14.71 -26.38 9.96
N ALA A 178 -13.52 -26.86 10.27
CA ALA A 178 -12.29 -26.31 9.71
C ALA A 178 -12.27 -26.36 8.18
N ASP A 179 -12.89 -27.38 7.59
CA ASP A 179 -13.05 -27.55 6.15
C ASP A 179 -13.84 -26.38 5.52
N HIS A 180 -15.01 -26.04 6.08
CA HIS A 180 -15.81 -24.89 5.60
C HIS A 180 -15.06 -23.56 5.71
N LEU A 181 -14.28 -23.37 6.80
CA LEU A 181 -13.44 -22.19 6.94
C LEU A 181 -12.32 -22.14 5.88
N LEU A 182 -11.75 -23.29 5.56
CA LEU A 182 -10.76 -23.42 4.49
C LEU A 182 -11.37 -23.03 3.14
N HIS A 183 -12.53 -23.63 2.78
CA HIS A 183 -13.25 -23.32 1.56
C HIS A 183 -13.55 -21.82 1.45
N ALA A 184 -14.15 -21.21 2.46
CA ALA A 184 -14.44 -19.77 2.46
C ALA A 184 -13.16 -18.93 2.30
N SER A 185 -12.11 -19.23 3.07
CA SER A 185 -10.86 -18.43 3.08
C SER A 185 -10.12 -18.48 1.74
N VAL A 186 -10.10 -19.63 1.09
CA VAL A 186 -9.40 -19.81 -0.18
C VAL A 186 -10.16 -19.12 -1.32
N PHE A 187 -11.50 -19.04 -1.26
CA PHE A 187 -12.28 -18.36 -2.27
C PHE A 187 -12.37 -16.84 -2.14
N ILE A 188 -11.99 -16.24 -0.99
CA ILE A 188 -11.91 -14.77 -0.84
C ILE A 188 -11.05 -14.11 -1.92
N PRO A 189 -9.80 -14.54 -2.20
CA PRO A 189 -8.98 -13.90 -3.22
C PRO A 189 -9.39 -14.25 -4.67
N CYS A 190 -10.24 -15.24 -4.89
CA CYS A 190 -10.68 -15.66 -6.22
C CYS A 190 -11.23 -14.47 -7.04
N THR A 191 -12.08 -13.64 -6.44
CA THR A 191 -12.64 -12.44 -7.07
C THR A 191 -11.58 -11.41 -7.46
N LEU A 192 -10.48 -11.28 -6.69
CA LEU A 192 -9.36 -10.38 -7.01
C LEU A 192 -8.65 -10.81 -8.29
N PHE A 193 -8.51 -12.11 -8.51
CA PHE A 193 -7.82 -12.64 -9.70
C PHE A 193 -8.68 -12.58 -10.96
N PHE A 194 -10.00 -12.54 -10.83
CA PHE A 194 -10.91 -12.36 -11.96
C PHE A 194 -11.17 -10.90 -12.34
N MET A 195 -11.02 -9.96 -11.42
CA MET A 195 -11.38 -8.56 -11.64
C MET A 195 -10.64 -7.85 -12.80
N ASP A 196 -9.50 -8.39 -13.22
CA ASP A 196 -8.71 -7.82 -14.32
C ASP A 196 -9.00 -8.47 -15.66
N VAL A 197 -9.76 -9.56 -15.68
CA VAL A 197 -10.08 -10.36 -16.89
C VAL A 197 -11.49 -10.09 -17.35
N ILE A 198 -12.42 -9.97 -16.40
CA ILE A 198 -13.85 -9.87 -16.65
C ILE A 198 -14.27 -8.43 -16.32
N GLY A 199 -14.90 -7.73 -17.29
CA GLY A 199 -15.22 -6.32 -17.17
C GLY A 199 -16.26 -5.97 -16.08
N PRO A 200 -17.55 -6.33 -16.21
CA PRO A 200 -18.59 -5.99 -15.23
C PRO A 200 -18.40 -6.71 -13.90
N ARG A 201 -18.57 -6.00 -12.77
CA ARG A 201 -18.32 -6.54 -11.41
C ARG A 201 -19.21 -7.75 -11.05
N TRP A 202 -20.44 -7.78 -11.52
CA TRP A 202 -21.35 -8.90 -11.28
C TRP A 202 -20.91 -10.17 -12.02
N LEU A 203 -20.32 -10.04 -13.22
CA LEU A 203 -19.74 -11.17 -13.94
C LEU A 203 -18.51 -11.74 -13.22
N VAL A 204 -17.71 -10.90 -12.55
CA VAL A 204 -16.59 -11.38 -11.70
C VAL A 204 -17.11 -12.25 -10.57
N TRP A 205 -18.20 -11.84 -9.93
CA TRP A 205 -18.84 -12.61 -8.87
C TRP A 205 -19.38 -13.93 -9.41
N LEU A 206 -20.13 -13.90 -10.52
CA LEU A 206 -20.67 -15.11 -11.16
C LEU A 206 -19.58 -16.09 -11.60
N ALA A 207 -18.49 -15.60 -12.19
CA ALA A 207 -17.37 -16.44 -12.60
C ALA A 207 -16.70 -17.10 -11.40
N ALA A 208 -16.51 -16.38 -10.30
CA ALA A 208 -15.92 -16.93 -9.09
C ALA A 208 -16.84 -17.96 -8.40
N VAL A 209 -18.15 -17.73 -8.40
CA VAL A 209 -19.15 -18.73 -7.94
C VAL A 209 -19.12 -19.94 -8.85
N GLY A 210 -19.03 -19.75 -10.18
CA GLY A 210 -18.91 -20.83 -11.16
C GLY A 210 -17.68 -21.72 -10.91
N ILE A 211 -16.55 -21.15 -10.52
CA ILE A 211 -15.37 -21.94 -10.09
C ILE A 211 -15.69 -22.73 -8.81
N GLY A 212 -16.38 -22.14 -7.84
CA GLY A 212 -16.82 -22.86 -6.64
C GLY A 212 -17.70 -24.06 -6.97
N LEU A 213 -18.66 -23.90 -7.88
CA LEU A 213 -19.50 -25.01 -8.37
C LEU A 213 -18.66 -26.07 -9.09
N LEU A 214 -17.71 -25.65 -9.92
CA LEU A 214 -16.83 -26.57 -10.64
C LEU A 214 -15.96 -27.39 -9.69
N THR A 215 -15.42 -26.76 -8.62
CA THR A 215 -14.62 -27.48 -7.62
C THR A 215 -15.43 -28.58 -6.95
N GLU A 216 -16.67 -28.30 -6.55
CA GLU A 216 -17.56 -29.29 -5.95
C GLU A 216 -17.97 -30.40 -6.93
N ALA A 217 -18.26 -30.05 -8.18
CA ALA A 217 -18.55 -31.04 -9.22
C ALA A 217 -17.37 -31.99 -9.47
N VAL A 218 -16.13 -31.50 -9.43
CA VAL A 218 -14.94 -32.34 -9.54
C VAL A 218 -14.74 -33.20 -8.29
N GLN A 219 -14.98 -32.65 -7.09
CA GLN A 219 -14.89 -33.41 -5.84
C GLN A 219 -15.87 -34.57 -5.80
N TRP A 220 -17.06 -34.40 -6.33
CA TRP A 220 -18.06 -35.47 -6.45
C TRP A 220 -17.56 -36.66 -7.32
N LEU A 221 -16.69 -36.39 -8.28
CA LEU A 221 -16.08 -37.45 -9.12
C LEU A 221 -14.89 -38.16 -8.47
N LEU A 222 -14.36 -37.62 -7.36
CA LEU A 222 -13.17 -38.16 -6.70
C LEU A 222 -13.56 -39.16 -5.60
N PRO A 223 -13.02 -40.41 -5.62
CA PRO A 223 -13.43 -41.47 -4.70
C PRO A 223 -13.07 -41.21 -3.22
N PHE A 224 -12.19 -40.26 -2.95
CA PHE A 224 -11.69 -39.89 -1.61
C PHE A 224 -12.25 -38.55 -1.10
N ARG A 225 -13.14 -37.90 -1.86
CA ARG A 225 -13.83 -36.66 -1.48
C ARG A 225 -15.34 -36.90 -1.53
N GLY A 226 -16.08 -36.34 -0.57
CA GLY A 226 -17.54 -36.32 -0.55
C GLY A 226 -18.06 -34.98 -1.04
N TYR A 227 -19.21 -34.99 -1.70
CA TYR A 227 -19.95 -33.78 -1.98
C TYR A 227 -20.59 -33.26 -0.68
N ASP A 228 -20.33 -32.01 -0.33
CA ASP A 228 -20.99 -31.34 0.80
C ASP A 228 -21.57 -29.99 0.34
N VAL A 229 -22.90 -29.84 0.49
CA VAL A 229 -23.60 -28.59 0.18
C VAL A 229 -23.05 -27.40 1.02
N ASN A 230 -22.56 -27.68 2.23
CA ASN A 230 -22.03 -26.64 3.09
C ASN A 230 -20.69 -26.08 2.55
N ASP A 231 -19.89 -26.90 1.86
CA ASP A 231 -18.68 -26.45 1.19
C ASP A 231 -18.99 -25.50 0.03
N LEU A 232 -20.06 -25.78 -0.72
CA LEU A 232 -20.56 -24.87 -1.75
C LEU A 232 -21.03 -23.54 -1.17
N ILE A 233 -21.73 -23.58 -0.03
CA ILE A 233 -22.14 -22.36 0.69
C ILE A 233 -20.91 -21.60 1.18
N ALA A 234 -19.92 -22.30 1.73
CA ALA A 234 -18.68 -21.70 2.19
C ALA A 234 -17.89 -21.02 1.05
N ASN A 235 -17.81 -21.68 -0.13
CA ASN A 235 -17.23 -21.11 -1.35
C ASN A 235 -17.95 -19.82 -1.75
N ALA A 236 -19.28 -19.81 -1.78
CA ALA A 236 -20.08 -18.64 -2.13
C ALA A 236 -19.93 -17.50 -1.12
N ILE A 237 -19.83 -17.79 0.16
CA ILE A 237 -19.52 -16.81 1.22
C ILE A 237 -18.16 -16.20 0.98
N GLY A 238 -17.11 -17.01 0.73
CA GLY A 238 -15.76 -16.54 0.45
C GLY A 238 -15.71 -15.61 -0.76
N VAL A 239 -16.33 -16.00 -1.88
CA VAL A 239 -16.47 -15.19 -3.09
C VAL A 239 -17.16 -13.85 -2.79
N THR A 240 -18.25 -13.88 -2.04
CA THR A 240 -19.05 -12.68 -1.71
C THR A 240 -18.25 -11.73 -0.83
N LEU A 241 -17.54 -12.24 0.18
CA LEU A 241 -16.65 -11.42 1.02
C LEU A 241 -15.54 -10.76 0.20
N GLY A 242 -14.88 -11.51 -0.68
CA GLY A 242 -13.86 -10.97 -1.59
C GLY A 242 -14.43 -9.88 -2.51
N TRP A 243 -15.63 -10.07 -3.03
CA TRP A 243 -16.33 -9.09 -3.87
C TRP A 243 -16.69 -7.80 -3.10
N LEU A 244 -17.18 -7.91 -1.87
CA LEU A 244 -17.47 -6.78 -1.00
C LEU A 244 -16.20 -5.96 -0.68
N VAL A 245 -15.07 -6.63 -0.43
CA VAL A 245 -13.78 -5.95 -0.23
C VAL A 245 -13.40 -5.12 -1.46
N ILE A 246 -13.57 -5.66 -2.67
CA ILE A 246 -13.29 -4.92 -3.91
C ILE A 246 -14.18 -3.68 -4.02
N LEU A 247 -15.47 -3.81 -3.73
CA LEU A 247 -16.42 -2.69 -3.78
C LEU A 247 -16.02 -1.60 -2.78
N PHE A 248 -15.68 -1.98 -1.55
CA PHE A 248 -15.28 -1.05 -0.50
C PHE A 248 -14.00 -0.28 -0.87
N VAL A 249 -12.97 -0.99 -1.36
CA VAL A 249 -11.69 -0.37 -1.76
C VAL A 249 -11.90 0.61 -2.92
N LYS A 250 -12.72 0.25 -3.93
CA LYS A 250 -13.01 1.14 -5.06
C LYS A 250 -13.81 2.37 -4.64
N ARG A 251 -14.81 2.22 -3.75
CA ARG A 251 -15.61 3.33 -3.24
C ARG A 251 -14.75 4.36 -2.48
N ASN A 252 -13.81 3.88 -1.66
CA ASN A 252 -12.91 4.76 -0.92
C ASN A 252 -11.89 5.47 -1.82
N LYS A 253 -11.51 4.88 -2.95
CA LYS A 253 -10.62 5.51 -3.92
C LYS A 253 -11.32 6.65 -4.67
N SER A 254 -12.58 6.46 -5.03
CA SER A 254 -13.40 7.49 -5.71
C SER A 254 -13.74 8.70 -4.82
N ARG A 255 -13.74 8.55 -3.48
CA ARG A 255 -13.97 9.66 -2.54
C ARG A 255 -12.72 10.48 -2.22
N ARG A 256 -11.55 10.04 -2.67
CA ARG A 256 -10.24 10.70 -2.42
C ARG A 256 -9.61 11.28 -3.69
N ALA A 257 -10.22 11.09 -4.84
CA ALA A 257 -9.93 11.72 -6.12
C ALA A 257 -10.88 12.89 -6.36
#